data_0a3936e87504a8d945fceab9586ecb9d
#
_entry.id   0a3936e87504a8d945fceab9586ecb9d
#
_cell.length_a   1.000
_cell.length_b   1.000
_cell.length_c   1.000
_cell.angle_alpha   90.00
_cell.angle_beta   90.00
_cell.angle_gamma   90.00
#
_symmetry.space_group_name_H-M   'P 1'
#
loop_
_entity.id
_entity.type
_entity.pdbx_description
1 polymer ?
#
loop_
_entity_poly.entity_id
_entity_poly.type
_entity_poly.pdbx_seq_one_letter_code
_entity_poly.pdbx_strand_id
1 'polypeptide(L)'
;MAIQLIRDKRFGAFFWTQFLGAFNDNLLKFAVTLAVTYNDALRGSFSPGLLINLIAALFILPFVLFSATSGQLADKYDKTKVMRLAKWLEPPIVLITAVGFLLNSVELLILGVFLLGTQSAFFGPAKYAYLPEQLKSSELVMANALVESATFMAILLGTIAAGSLMSQEAGDVAVYIVCGFGFLVALMGVYQARRMPLTPSHSPELKVNWNLFTETWRNVRFATNLPKVWPALLGISWLWFVGATYLTQFPLLSKTLLNASPGVATVLLFAFTVGLGIGAFLCEKWSRKRIEMGLVLCGLVVMIVAGVMLHFVLHAYQTSPDQQTVAVFFSQASNLAVLGLFILISIGVGLYSVPLYATMQAFAPRESRSRVVSANNIINSFFMVVSAGFAIAILLAMKGQVMWVFTAVTVINLVVLALWVIKQPYVVLRARLLFKVPSKYLPRIENLDHLGEKGGNLIVFPTLLHENYLLRMAGLPLEMTVVLSGRLKPSRFVNGLRKHGFVLEFSKLSEIDTQKELIKAIASHIQRDKSIAIDKPMFELLRKQYRLDEMPGVLAKKGVVMNVLEFMEEKSQENFESTAISQTIWRLNKREAVTASGV
;
A
#
# COMPACT_ATOMS: atom_id res chain seq x y z
N MET A 1 16.60 -6.10 11.96
CA MET A 1 15.28 -6.59 11.54
C MET A 1 15.13 -6.63 10.02
N ALA A 2 15.28 -5.54 9.27
CA ALA A 2 15.19 -5.55 7.80
C ALA A 2 16.14 -6.58 7.13
N ILE A 3 17.44 -6.55 7.48
CA ILE A 3 18.45 -7.51 6.95
C ILE A 3 18.11 -8.96 7.34
N GLN A 4 17.58 -9.17 8.55
CA GLN A 4 17.17 -10.51 9.00
C GLN A 4 16.00 -11.03 8.17
N LEU A 5 15.02 -10.15 7.85
CA LEU A 5 13.87 -10.52 7.02
C LEU A 5 14.31 -10.86 5.58
N ILE A 6 15.23 -10.10 4.98
CA ILE A 6 15.78 -10.39 3.64
C ILE A 6 16.57 -11.72 3.62
N ARG A 7 17.19 -12.11 4.74
CA ARG A 7 17.89 -13.40 4.87
C ARG A 7 16.97 -14.57 5.20
N ASP A 8 15.72 -14.29 5.62
CA ASP A 8 14.73 -15.33 5.90
C ASP A 8 14.30 -16.03 4.60
N LYS A 9 14.28 -17.35 4.59
CA LYS A 9 13.87 -18.16 3.41
C LYS A 9 12.43 -17.87 2.97
N ARG A 10 11.56 -17.44 3.89
CA ARG A 10 10.16 -17.09 3.60
C ARG A 10 10.03 -15.81 2.78
N PHE A 11 10.94 -14.85 2.97
CA PHE A 11 10.86 -13.52 2.35
C PHE A 11 11.97 -13.25 1.35
N GLY A 12 13.22 -13.66 1.62
CA GLY A 12 14.37 -13.25 0.83
C GLY A 12 14.33 -13.71 -0.63
N ALA A 13 13.93 -14.96 -0.89
CA ALA A 13 13.78 -15.45 -2.25
C ALA A 13 12.71 -14.67 -3.02
N PHE A 14 11.57 -14.36 -2.38
CA PHE A 14 10.52 -13.51 -2.93
C PHE A 14 11.03 -12.08 -3.19
N PHE A 15 11.72 -11.47 -2.22
CA PHE A 15 12.27 -10.12 -2.32
C PHE A 15 13.17 -9.97 -3.56
N TRP A 16 14.11 -10.88 -3.74
CA TRP A 16 15.00 -10.85 -4.91
C TRP A 16 14.28 -11.16 -6.21
N THR A 17 13.30 -12.06 -6.20
CA THR A 17 12.48 -12.37 -7.37
C THR A 17 11.75 -11.13 -7.88
N GLN A 18 11.12 -10.38 -6.99
CA GLN A 18 10.37 -9.17 -7.34
C GLN A 18 11.29 -8.01 -7.73
N PHE A 19 12.44 -7.85 -7.03
CA PHE A 19 13.42 -6.82 -7.33
C PHE A 19 14.02 -6.99 -8.74
N LEU A 20 14.51 -8.20 -9.03
CA LEU A 20 15.10 -8.51 -10.33
C LEU A 20 14.09 -8.37 -11.47
N GLY A 21 12.83 -8.74 -11.23
CA GLY A 21 11.77 -8.53 -12.22
C GLY A 21 11.50 -7.05 -12.51
N ALA A 22 11.26 -6.25 -11.47
CA ALA A 22 11.02 -4.82 -11.63
C ALA A 22 12.23 -4.09 -12.27
N PHE A 23 13.45 -4.52 -11.93
CA PHE A 23 14.68 -4.03 -12.55
C PHE A 23 14.71 -4.35 -14.05
N ASN A 24 14.48 -5.61 -14.42
CA ASN A 24 14.55 -6.07 -15.81
C ASN A 24 13.46 -5.45 -16.68
N ASP A 25 12.22 -5.32 -16.15
CA ASP A 25 11.11 -4.64 -16.84
C ASP A 25 11.49 -3.20 -17.22
N ASN A 26 12.12 -2.47 -16.30
CA ASN A 26 12.51 -1.08 -16.56
C ASN A 26 13.77 -0.95 -17.40
N LEU A 27 14.73 -1.88 -17.25
CA LEU A 27 15.90 -1.98 -18.12
C LEU A 27 15.49 -2.11 -19.59
N LEU A 28 14.69 -3.13 -19.91
CA LEU A 28 14.29 -3.41 -21.29
C LEU A 28 13.33 -2.36 -21.86
N LYS A 29 12.29 -1.97 -21.08
CA LYS A 29 11.36 -0.92 -21.50
C LYS A 29 12.08 0.37 -21.85
N PHE A 30 13.02 0.82 -21.01
CA PHE A 30 13.76 2.05 -21.25
C PHE A 30 14.76 1.92 -22.38
N ALA A 31 15.42 0.76 -22.54
CA ALA A 31 16.29 0.48 -23.68
C ALA A 31 15.53 0.57 -25.01
N VAL A 32 14.33 -0.04 -25.10
CA VAL A 32 13.47 0.08 -26.28
C VAL A 32 13.05 1.53 -26.50
N THR A 33 12.70 2.27 -25.44
CA THR A 33 12.35 3.68 -25.52
C THR A 33 13.51 4.53 -26.09
N LEU A 34 14.73 4.32 -25.62
CA LEU A 34 15.91 5.01 -26.15
C LEU A 34 16.17 4.64 -27.61
N ALA A 35 16.09 3.37 -27.95
CA ALA A 35 16.31 2.90 -29.31
C ALA A 35 15.34 3.57 -30.31
N VAL A 36 14.04 3.56 -30.03
CA VAL A 36 13.04 4.22 -30.91
C VAL A 36 13.18 5.75 -30.92
N THR A 37 13.83 6.33 -29.91
CA THR A 37 14.03 7.79 -29.83
C THR A 37 15.20 8.23 -30.70
N TYR A 38 16.31 7.49 -30.69
CA TYR A 38 17.58 7.92 -31.28
C TYR A 38 17.96 7.16 -32.55
N ASN A 39 17.34 6.02 -32.89
CA ASN A 39 17.62 5.25 -34.09
C ASN A 39 16.51 5.44 -35.12
N ASP A 40 16.77 6.30 -36.13
CA ASP A 40 15.81 6.63 -37.20
C ASP A 40 15.52 5.42 -38.12
N ALA A 41 16.51 4.56 -38.36
CA ALA A 41 16.35 3.37 -39.20
C ALA A 41 15.38 2.36 -38.53
N LEU A 42 15.48 2.18 -37.22
CA LEU A 42 14.57 1.35 -36.45
C LEU A 42 13.14 1.91 -36.42
N ARG A 43 13.01 3.23 -36.30
CA ARG A 43 11.71 3.92 -36.13
C ARG A 43 10.92 4.00 -37.43
N GLY A 44 11.58 4.06 -38.56
CA GLY A 44 10.95 4.30 -39.87
C GLY A 44 10.17 5.61 -39.94
N SER A 45 8.93 5.56 -40.41
CA SER A 45 8.05 6.73 -40.56
C SER A 45 7.35 7.18 -39.26
N PHE A 46 7.46 6.43 -38.16
CA PHE A 46 6.80 6.80 -36.93
C PHE A 46 7.50 7.95 -36.20
N SER A 47 6.72 8.85 -35.58
CA SER A 47 7.29 9.89 -34.74
C SER A 47 7.80 9.34 -33.41
N PRO A 48 8.94 9.83 -32.86
CA PRO A 48 9.46 9.38 -31.57
C PRO A 48 8.44 9.50 -30.44
N GLY A 49 7.72 10.64 -30.41
CA GLY A 49 6.71 10.91 -29.38
C GLY A 49 5.56 9.92 -29.41
N LEU A 50 5.12 9.48 -30.60
CA LEU A 50 4.09 8.45 -30.73
C LEU A 50 4.56 7.12 -30.15
N LEU A 51 5.76 6.65 -30.54
CA LEU A 51 6.30 5.36 -30.09
C LEU A 51 6.58 5.34 -28.59
N ILE A 52 7.13 6.41 -28.01
CA ILE A 52 7.39 6.54 -26.57
C ILE A 52 6.07 6.39 -25.79
N ASN A 53 5.02 7.11 -26.21
CA ASN A 53 3.71 7.03 -25.56
C ASN A 53 3.04 5.66 -25.76
N LEU A 54 3.20 5.07 -26.94
CA LEU A 54 2.68 3.72 -27.23
C LEU A 54 3.36 2.65 -26.38
N ILE A 55 4.70 2.70 -26.23
CA ILE A 55 5.49 1.83 -25.36
C ILE A 55 5.00 1.93 -23.91
N ALA A 56 4.82 3.16 -23.40
CA ALA A 56 4.34 3.39 -22.05
C ALA A 56 2.91 2.83 -21.87
N ALA A 57 2.00 3.10 -22.80
CA ALA A 57 0.62 2.64 -22.76
C ALA A 57 0.54 1.11 -22.85
N LEU A 58 1.29 0.47 -23.73
CA LEU A 58 1.27 -0.98 -23.93
C LEU A 58 1.92 -1.75 -22.78
N PHE A 59 2.85 -1.14 -22.04
CA PHE A 59 3.36 -1.71 -20.81
C PHE A 59 2.30 -1.73 -19.69
N ILE A 60 1.45 -0.69 -19.61
CA ILE A 60 0.42 -0.57 -18.58
C ILE A 60 -0.88 -1.31 -18.95
N LEU A 61 -1.21 -1.38 -20.22
CA LEU A 61 -2.46 -1.99 -20.71
C LEU A 61 -2.72 -3.40 -20.17
N PRO A 62 -1.72 -4.32 -20.10
CA PRO A 62 -1.90 -5.64 -19.53
C PRO A 62 -2.39 -5.65 -18.08
N PHE A 63 -2.02 -4.66 -17.27
CA PHE A 63 -2.51 -4.56 -15.89
C PHE A 63 -4.01 -4.30 -15.83
N VAL A 64 -4.55 -3.52 -16.75
CA VAL A 64 -6.00 -3.31 -16.85
C VAL A 64 -6.70 -4.57 -17.35
N LEU A 65 -6.13 -5.24 -18.37
CA LEU A 65 -6.74 -6.38 -19.04
C LEU A 65 -6.68 -7.66 -18.19
N PHE A 66 -5.51 -7.98 -17.63
CA PHE A 66 -5.23 -9.31 -17.09
C PHE A 66 -5.19 -9.38 -15.57
N SER A 67 -5.12 -8.25 -14.82
CA SER A 67 -5.03 -8.31 -13.36
C SER A 67 -6.21 -9.03 -12.71
N ALA A 68 -7.43 -8.89 -13.26
CA ALA A 68 -8.60 -9.56 -12.75
C ALA A 68 -8.51 -11.09 -12.89
N THR A 69 -8.10 -11.58 -14.06
CA THR A 69 -7.89 -12.99 -14.33
C THR A 69 -6.71 -13.54 -13.53
N SER A 70 -5.62 -12.79 -13.45
CA SER A 70 -4.47 -13.13 -12.63
C SER A 70 -4.84 -13.29 -11.15
N GLY A 71 -5.69 -12.40 -10.62
CA GLY A 71 -6.21 -12.52 -9.26
C GLY A 71 -6.94 -13.83 -9.02
N GLN A 72 -7.83 -14.23 -9.93
CA GLN A 72 -8.52 -15.52 -9.86
C GLN A 72 -7.56 -16.71 -9.91
N LEU A 73 -6.55 -16.66 -10.79
CA LEU A 73 -5.54 -17.71 -10.88
C LEU A 73 -4.71 -17.82 -9.60
N ALA A 74 -4.34 -16.69 -8.98
CA ALA A 74 -3.62 -16.67 -7.73
C ALA A 74 -4.46 -17.12 -6.53
N ASP A 75 -5.79 -16.99 -6.56
CA ASP A 75 -6.70 -17.53 -5.54
C ASP A 75 -6.94 -19.03 -5.76
N LYS A 76 -7.07 -19.47 -7.03
CA LYS A 76 -7.33 -20.87 -7.39
C LYS A 76 -6.10 -21.76 -7.24
N TYR A 77 -4.93 -21.27 -7.60
CA TYR A 77 -3.68 -22.03 -7.61
C TYR A 77 -2.74 -21.57 -6.49
N ASP A 78 -1.70 -22.35 -6.22
CA ASP A 78 -0.58 -21.95 -5.36
C ASP A 78 0.05 -20.66 -5.91
N LYS A 79 0.06 -19.60 -5.08
CA LYS A 79 0.56 -18.27 -5.47
C LYS A 79 2.01 -18.29 -5.92
N THR A 80 2.82 -19.14 -5.26
CA THR A 80 4.23 -19.33 -5.62
C THR A 80 4.37 -19.96 -7.00
N LYS A 81 3.49 -20.93 -7.36
CA LYS A 81 3.51 -21.54 -8.69
C LYS A 81 3.14 -20.51 -9.76
N VAL A 82 2.14 -19.67 -9.51
CA VAL A 82 1.75 -18.57 -10.43
C VAL A 82 2.92 -17.62 -10.65
N MET A 83 3.58 -17.18 -9.56
CA MET A 83 4.75 -16.30 -9.65
C MET A 83 5.93 -16.95 -10.36
N ARG A 84 6.18 -18.25 -10.11
CA ARG A 84 7.22 -19.01 -10.83
C ARG A 84 6.94 -19.07 -12.31
N LEU A 85 5.69 -19.35 -12.72
CA LEU A 85 5.30 -19.38 -14.13
C LEU A 85 5.52 -18.02 -14.79
N ALA A 86 5.08 -16.93 -14.15
CA ALA A 86 5.30 -15.58 -14.66
C ALA A 86 6.81 -15.31 -14.86
N LYS A 87 7.66 -15.73 -13.91
CA LYS A 87 9.12 -15.59 -14.04
C LYS A 87 9.74 -16.46 -15.15
N TRP A 88 9.19 -17.63 -15.42
CA TRP A 88 9.65 -18.46 -16.54
C TRP A 88 9.35 -17.86 -17.90
N LEU A 89 8.35 -16.99 -18.03
CA LEU A 89 8.05 -16.27 -19.26
C LEU A 89 9.02 -15.14 -19.56
N GLU A 90 9.75 -14.63 -18.55
CA GLU A 90 10.63 -13.47 -18.70
C GLU A 90 11.83 -13.73 -19.64
N PRO A 91 12.63 -14.83 -19.53
CA PRO A 91 13.73 -15.10 -20.47
C PRO A 91 13.30 -15.16 -21.93
N PRO A 92 12.23 -15.91 -22.35
CA PRO A 92 11.77 -15.87 -23.74
C PRO A 92 11.31 -14.47 -24.19
N ILE A 93 10.72 -13.65 -23.33
CA ILE A 93 10.34 -12.28 -23.68
C ILE A 93 11.58 -11.43 -23.97
N VAL A 94 12.64 -11.57 -23.18
CA VAL A 94 13.93 -10.90 -23.44
C VAL A 94 14.50 -11.33 -24.81
N LEU A 95 14.41 -12.63 -25.15
CA LEU A 95 14.85 -13.12 -26.46
C LEU A 95 14.01 -12.54 -27.61
N ILE A 96 12.68 -12.41 -27.45
CA ILE A 96 11.82 -11.75 -28.45
C ILE A 96 12.27 -10.30 -28.65
N THR A 97 12.55 -9.57 -27.55
CA THR A 97 13.05 -8.20 -27.62
C THR A 97 14.42 -8.14 -28.29
N ALA A 98 15.33 -9.09 -28.01
CA ALA A 98 16.63 -9.18 -28.67
C ALA A 98 16.50 -9.45 -30.18
N VAL A 99 15.59 -10.35 -30.60
CA VAL A 99 15.30 -10.59 -32.02
C VAL A 99 14.70 -9.33 -32.66
N GLY A 100 13.83 -8.59 -31.96
CA GLY A 100 13.30 -7.32 -32.43
C GLY A 100 14.40 -6.29 -32.73
N PHE A 101 15.41 -6.20 -31.90
CA PHE A 101 16.59 -5.37 -32.15
C PHE A 101 17.42 -5.87 -33.32
N LEU A 102 17.69 -7.18 -33.40
CA LEU A 102 18.46 -7.80 -34.49
C LEU A 102 17.84 -7.58 -35.86
N LEU A 103 16.52 -7.69 -35.94
CA LEU A 103 15.76 -7.52 -37.19
C LEU A 103 15.35 -6.06 -37.45
N ASN A 104 15.71 -5.11 -36.58
CA ASN A 104 15.26 -3.72 -36.59
C ASN A 104 13.72 -3.61 -36.70
N SER A 105 12.97 -4.49 -36.00
CA SER A 105 11.51 -4.53 -36.01
C SER A 105 10.91 -3.84 -34.79
N VAL A 106 10.31 -2.67 -35.00
CA VAL A 106 9.56 -1.92 -33.97
C VAL A 106 8.40 -2.76 -33.43
N GLU A 107 7.74 -3.54 -34.27
CA GLU A 107 6.61 -4.38 -33.90
C GLU A 107 7.02 -5.47 -32.87
N LEU A 108 8.16 -6.12 -33.09
CA LEU A 108 8.70 -7.11 -32.14
C LEU A 108 9.12 -6.47 -30.82
N LEU A 109 9.71 -5.26 -30.87
CA LEU A 109 10.06 -4.52 -29.67
C LEU A 109 8.83 -4.12 -28.86
N ILE A 110 7.79 -3.62 -29.53
CA ILE A 110 6.49 -3.28 -28.92
C ILE A 110 5.82 -4.53 -28.35
N LEU A 111 5.85 -5.66 -29.06
CA LEU A 111 5.37 -6.95 -28.57
C LEU A 111 6.13 -7.37 -27.31
N GLY A 112 7.46 -7.25 -27.31
CA GLY A 112 8.28 -7.54 -26.14
C GLY A 112 7.87 -6.73 -24.92
N VAL A 113 7.67 -5.43 -25.07
CA VAL A 113 7.19 -4.53 -23.99
C VAL A 113 5.80 -4.91 -23.49
N PHE A 114 4.87 -5.22 -24.40
CA PHE A 114 3.53 -5.69 -24.04
C PHE A 114 3.58 -7.00 -23.25
N LEU A 115 4.41 -7.95 -23.66
CA LEU A 115 4.59 -9.22 -22.98
C LEU A 115 5.26 -9.06 -21.60
N LEU A 116 6.22 -8.11 -21.45
CA LEU A 116 6.78 -7.74 -20.13
C LEU A 116 5.68 -7.22 -19.21
N GLY A 117 4.84 -6.29 -19.68
CA GLY A 117 3.68 -5.83 -18.92
C GLY A 117 2.72 -6.96 -18.58
N THR A 118 2.50 -7.92 -19.51
CA THR A 118 1.62 -9.08 -19.30
C THR A 118 2.15 -9.98 -18.19
N GLN A 119 3.43 -10.36 -18.23
CA GLN A 119 4.02 -11.21 -17.19
C GLN A 119 3.98 -10.50 -15.81
N SER A 120 4.24 -9.20 -15.77
CA SER A 120 4.17 -8.39 -14.55
C SER A 120 2.73 -8.27 -14.02
N ALA A 121 1.71 -8.18 -14.89
CA ALA A 121 0.30 -8.18 -14.52
C ALA A 121 -0.13 -9.53 -13.90
N PHE A 122 0.44 -10.66 -14.33
CA PHE A 122 0.22 -11.97 -13.70
C PHE A 122 0.98 -12.13 -12.38
N PHE A 123 2.14 -11.53 -12.25
CA PHE A 123 2.94 -11.57 -11.03
C PHE A 123 2.35 -10.72 -9.90
N GLY A 124 1.79 -9.55 -10.22
CA GLY A 124 1.37 -8.53 -9.26
C GLY A 124 0.37 -9.00 -8.19
N PRO A 125 -0.80 -9.54 -8.54
CA PRO A 125 -1.78 -10.02 -7.56
C PRO A 125 -1.24 -11.11 -6.63
N ALA A 126 -0.46 -12.06 -7.18
CA ALA A 126 0.17 -13.11 -6.40
C ALA A 126 1.25 -12.56 -5.44
N LYS A 127 2.03 -11.54 -5.87
CA LYS A 127 3.08 -10.87 -5.10
C LYS A 127 2.57 -10.36 -3.74
N TYR A 128 1.52 -9.55 -3.75
CA TYR A 128 1.00 -8.95 -2.52
C TYR A 128 0.18 -9.92 -1.67
N ALA A 129 -0.46 -10.90 -2.31
CA ALA A 129 -1.20 -11.94 -1.61
C ALA A 129 -0.28 -12.99 -0.94
N TYR A 130 0.96 -13.13 -1.41
CA TYR A 130 1.98 -14.01 -0.83
C TYR A 130 2.43 -13.57 0.56
N LEU A 131 2.63 -12.27 0.78
CA LEU A 131 3.23 -11.73 2.01
C LEU A 131 2.50 -12.17 3.28
N PRO A 132 1.18 -11.99 3.41
CA PRO A 132 0.46 -12.37 4.62
C PRO A 132 0.27 -13.88 4.79
N GLU A 133 0.58 -14.69 3.77
CA GLU A 133 0.60 -16.17 3.88
C GLU A 133 1.91 -16.67 4.51
N GLN A 134 3.01 -15.95 4.30
CA GLN A 134 4.34 -16.37 4.72
C GLN A 134 4.84 -15.64 5.96
N LEU A 135 4.28 -14.47 6.26
CA LEU A 135 4.76 -13.57 7.30
C LEU A 135 3.70 -13.32 8.38
N LYS A 136 4.17 -13.09 9.60
CA LYS A 136 3.31 -12.68 10.71
C LYS A 136 2.80 -11.25 10.50
N SER A 137 1.65 -10.91 11.07
CA SER A 137 1.08 -9.55 10.99
C SER A 137 2.05 -8.47 11.48
N SER A 138 2.91 -8.78 12.46
CA SER A 138 3.95 -7.88 12.96
C SER A 138 5.12 -7.65 11.99
N GLU A 139 5.31 -8.51 11.00
CA GLU A 139 6.36 -8.43 9.98
C GLU A 139 5.87 -7.72 8.70
N LEU A 140 4.54 -7.64 8.47
CA LEU A 140 3.96 -7.11 7.24
C LEU A 140 4.33 -5.65 6.96
N VAL A 141 4.39 -4.80 7.99
CA VAL A 141 4.73 -3.38 7.81
C VAL A 141 6.16 -3.23 7.27
N MET A 142 7.12 -3.96 7.87
CA MET A 142 8.51 -3.96 7.39
C MET A 142 8.63 -4.61 6.01
N ALA A 143 7.93 -5.72 5.78
CA ALA A 143 7.95 -6.42 4.49
C ALA A 143 7.42 -5.52 3.36
N ASN A 144 6.31 -4.81 3.58
CA ASN A 144 5.79 -3.85 2.60
C ASN A 144 6.73 -2.66 2.39
N ALA A 145 7.33 -2.12 3.45
CA ALA A 145 8.33 -1.07 3.35
C ALA A 145 9.52 -1.49 2.47
N LEU A 146 10.01 -2.70 2.67
CA LEU A 146 11.10 -3.27 1.87
C LEU A 146 10.69 -3.50 0.41
N VAL A 147 9.50 -4.05 0.18
CA VAL A 147 8.98 -4.33 -1.18
C VAL A 147 8.78 -3.03 -1.97
N GLU A 148 8.15 -2.01 -1.37
CA GLU A 148 7.94 -0.72 -2.03
C GLU A 148 9.27 -0.01 -2.31
N SER A 149 10.15 0.09 -1.30
CA SER A 149 11.47 0.70 -1.48
C SER A 149 12.29 -0.03 -2.55
N ALA A 150 12.27 -1.36 -2.55
CA ALA A 150 12.97 -2.18 -3.53
C ALA A 150 12.39 -2.02 -4.94
N THR A 151 11.06 -1.87 -5.06
CA THR A 151 10.41 -1.64 -6.36
C THR A 151 10.87 -0.32 -6.98
N PHE A 152 10.84 0.78 -6.21
CA PHE A 152 11.30 2.07 -6.71
C PHE A 152 12.81 2.08 -7.00
N MET A 153 13.61 1.43 -6.16
CA MET A 153 15.05 1.29 -6.41
C MET A 153 15.33 0.47 -7.68
N ALA A 154 14.57 -0.60 -7.91
CA ALA A 154 14.69 -1.43 -9.10
C ALA A 154 14.31 -0.66 -10.38
N ILE A 155 13.24 0.15 -10.33
CA ILE A 155 12.85 1.05 -11.43
C ILE A 155 13.98 2.00 -11.76
N LEU A 156 14.52 2.68 -10.75
CA LEU A 156 15.60 3.65 -10.92
C LEU A 156 16.86 3.00 -11.48
N LEU A 157 17.34 1.92 -10.85
CA LEU A 157 18.57 1.24 -11.26
C LEU A 157 18.43 0.61 -12.65
N GLY A 158 17.28 0.02 -12.98
CA GLY A 158 17.01 -0.52 -14.32
C GLY A 158 17.03 0.56 -15.39
N THR A 159 16.42 1.73 -15.11
CA THR A 159 16.42 2.87 -16.03
C THR A 159 17.84 3.44 -16.21
N ILE A 160 18.60 3.62 -15.12
CA ILE A 160 19.99 4.09 -15.19
C ILE A 160 20.85 3.10 -15.97
N ALA A 161 20.73 1.80 -15.67
CA ALA A 161 21.49 0.76 -16.37
C ALA A 161 21.20 0.77 -17.88
N ALA A 162 19.93 0.88 -18.28
CA ALA A 162 19.55 1.02 -19.69
C ALA A 162 20.19 2.26 -20.33
N GLY A 163 20.09 3.42 -19.67
CA GLY A 163 20.68 4.67 -20.17
C GLY A 163 22.20 4.58 -20.32
N SER A 164 22.88 3.96 -19.34
CA SER A 164 24.35 3.80 -19.38
C SER A 164 24.79 2.79 -20.43
N LEU A 165 24.08 1.67 -20.57
CA LEU A 165 24.41 0.63 -21.55
C LEU A 165 24.05 1.01 -22.99
N MET A 166 23.02 1.84 -23.19
CA MET A 166 22.58 2.35 -24.50
C MET A 166 23.23 3.68 -24.87
N SER A 167 24.36 4.04 -24.26
CA SER A 167 25.10 5.26 -24.59
C SER A 167 25.58 5.22 -26.05
N GLN A 168 25.65 6.39 -26.69
CA GLN A 168 26.04 6.53 -28.11
C GLN A 168 27.46 5.98 -28.41
N GLU A 169 28.33 5.94 -27.40
CA GLU A 169 29.69 5.41 -27.55
C GLU A 169 29.75 3.90 -27.79
N ALA A 170 28.71 3.15 -27.38
CA ALA A 170 28.68 1.69 -27.48
C ALA A 170 28.13 1.18 -28.85
N GLY A 171 27.57 2.04 -29.69
CA GLY A 171 27.09 1.69 -31.02
C GLY A 171 26.12 0.50 -31.04
N ASP A 172 26.12 -0.32 -32.10
CA ASP A 172 25.25 -1.48 -32.24
C ASP A 172 25.49 -2.57 -31.17
N VAL A 173 26.67 -2.60 -30.55
CA VAL A 173 27.03 -3.55 -29.50
C VAL A 173 26.20 -3.30 -28.20
N ALA A 174 25.77 -2.05 -27.98
CA ALA A 174 24.95 -1.67 -26.82
C ALA A 174 23.73 -2.56 -26.65
N VAL A 175 23.05 -2.84 -27.75
CA VAL A 175 21.82 -3.65 -27.78
C VAL A 175 22.08 -5.08 -27.31
N TYR A 176 23.18 -5.69 -27.79
CA TYR A 176 23.57 -7.06 -27.36
C TYR A 176 23.91 -7.11 -25.88
N ILE A 177 24.61 -6.08 -25.38
CA ILE A 177 24.97 -5.98 -23.96
C ILE A 177 23.71 -5.86 -23.10
N VAL A 178 22.76 -4.98 -23.46
CA VAL A 178 21.51 -4.80 -22.71
C VAL A 178 20.67 -6.08 -22.71
N CYS A 179 20.50 -6.72 -23.87
CA CYS A 179 19.73 -7.95 -23.98
C CYS A 179 20.40 -9.11 -23.25
N GLY A 180 21.72 -9.26 -23.38
CA GLY A 180 22.49 -10.28 -22.68
C GLY A 180 22.43 -10.09 -21.15
N PHE A 181 22.59 -8.87 -20.68
CA PHE A 181 22.47 -8.52 -19.27
C PHE A 181 21.04 -8.75 -18.75
N GLY A 182 20.02 -8.29 -19.49
CA GLY A 182 18.61 -8.52 -19.15
C GLY A 182 18.26 -10.01 -19.11
N PHE A 183 18.83 -10.83 -20.02
CA PHE A 183 18.63 -12.28 -20.01
C PHE A 183 19.24 -12.93 -18.76
N LEU A 184 20.45 -12.53 -18.36
CA LEU A 184 21.08 -13.02 -17.12
C LEU A 184 20.24 -12.62 -15.89
N VAL A 185 19.74 -11.38 -15.83
CA VAL A 185 18.86 -10.92 -14.74
C VAL A 185 17.57 -11.74 -14.70
N ALA A 186 16.97 -12.04 -15.85
CA ALA A 186 15.79 -12.90 -15.94
C ALA A 186 16.06 -14.32 -15.42
N LEU A 187 17.19 -14.93 -15.78
CA LEU A 187 17.60 -16.24 -15.27
C LEU A 187 17.83 -16.23 -13.75
N MET A 188 18.45 -15.17 -13.22
CA MET A 188 18.60 -14.97 -11.77
C MET A 188 17.22 -14.84 -11.09
N GLY A 189 16.27 -14.14 -11.73
CA GLY A 189 14.89 -14.03 -11.27
C GLY A 189 14.19 -15.39 -11.21
N VAL A 190 14.34 -16.22 -12.23
CA VAL A 190 13.83 -17.62 -12.27
C VAL A 190 14.46 -18.47 -11.16
N TYR A 191 15.78 -18.36 -10.97
CA TYR A 191 16.49 -19.07 -9.92
C TYR A 191 15.94 -18.72 -8.53
N GLN A 192 15.78 -17.44 -8.22
CA GLN A 192 15.22 -17.00 -6.95
C GLN A 192 13.76 -17.44 -6.79
N ALA A 193 12.94 -17.35 -7.84
CA ALA A 193 11.55 -17.79 -7.79
C ALA A 193 11.41 -19.28 -7.45
N ARG A 194 12.32 -20.14 -7.92
CA ARG A 194 12.35 -21.56 -7.58
C ARG A 194 12.60 -21.83 -6.09
N ARG A 195 13.28 -20.92 -5.39
CA ARG A 195 13.63 -21.03 -3.97
C ARG A 195 12.50 -20.57 -3.04
N MET A 196 11.46 -19.91 -3.57
CA MET A 196 10.32 -19.46 -2.77
C MET A 196 9.55 -20.66 -2.21
N PRO A 197 9.15 -20.65 -0.92
CA PRO A 197 8.28 -21.67 -0.36
C PRO A 197 6.91 -21.68 -1.03
N LEU A 198 6.27 -22.84 -1.06
CA LEU A 198 4.93 -22.99 -1.63
C LEU A 198 3.88 -22.32 -0.73
N THR A 199 2.80 -21.86 -1.36
CA THR A 199 1.68 -21.18 -0.71
C THR A 199 0.39 -21.88 -1.11
N PRO A 200 -0.28 -22.60 -0.20
CA PRO A 200 -1.49 -23.34 -0.53
C PRO A 200 -2.58 -22.46 -1.14
N SER A 201 -3.35 -23.04 -2.06
CA SER A 201 -4.56 -22.40 -2.56
C SER A 201 -5.63 -22.38 -1.49
N HIS A 202 -6.38 -21.24 -1.41
CA HIS A 202 -7.54 -21.13 -0.52
C HIS A 202 -8.87 -21.37 -1.22
N SER A 203 -8.88 -21.41 -2.56
CA SER A 203 -10.11 -21.56 -3.35
C SER A 203 -9.89 -22.47 -4.57
N PRO A 204 -9.50 -23.75 -4.37
CA PRO A 204 -9.18 -24.65 -5.49
C PRO A 204 -10.37 -24.92 -6.42
N GLU A 205 -11.60 -24.86 -5.88
CA GLU A 205 -12.85 -25.07 -6.62
C GLU A 205 -13.30 -23.83 -7.44
N LEU A 206 -12.55 -22.73 -7.40
CA LEU A 206 -12.91 -21.51 -8.11
C LEU A 206 -12.97 -21.76 -9.64
N LYS A 207 -14.11 -21.46 -10.25
CA LYS A 207 -14.27 -21.46 -11.72
C LYS A 207 -13.76 -20.12 -12.26
N VAL A 208 -12.67 -20.18 -13.04
CA VAL A 208 -12.06 -18.98 -13.64
C VAL A 208 -12.97 -18.42 -14.72
N ASN A 209 -13.30 -17.14 -14.60
CA ASN A 209 -14.02 -16.41 -15.66
C ASN A 209 -13.00 -15.75 -16.60
N TRP A 210 -13.00 -16.17 -17.86
CA TRP A 210 -12.08 -15.68 -18.88
C TRP A 210 -12.54 -14.40 -19.59
N ASN A 211 -13.76 -13.89 -19.29
CA ASN A 211 -14.20 -12.60 -19.82
C ASN A 211 -13.54 -11.47 -19.02
N LEU A 212 -12.51 -10.85 -19.62
CA LEU A 212 -11.66 -9.84 -18.99
C LEU A 212 -12.45 -8.62 -18.49
N PHE A 213 -13.40 -8.11 -19.28
CA PHE A 213 -14.15 -6.89 -18.95
C PHE A 213 -15.14 -7.13 -17.80
N THR A 214 -15.91 -8.22 -17.88
CA THR A 214 -16.88 -8.54 -16.83
C THR A 214 -16.18 -8.85 -15.52
N GLU A 215 -15.01 -9.51 -15.57
CA GLU A 215 -14.26 -9.84 -14.37
C GLU A 215 -13.57 -8.61 -13.75
N THR A 216 -13.03 -7.71 -14.57
CA THR A 216 -12.50 -6.43 -14.12
C THR A 216 -13.56 -5.64 -13.35
N TRP A 217 -14.77 -5.49 -13.94
CA TRP A 217 -15.89 -4.83 -13.26
C TRP A 217 -16.31 -5.54 -11.98
N ARG A 218 -16.40 -6.87 -12.02
CA ARG A 218 -16.78 -7.69 -10.86
C ARG A 218 -15.77 -7.58 -9.73
N ASN A 219 -14.47 -7.52 -10.03
CA ASN A 219 -13.41 -7.36 -9.04
C ASN A 219 -13.44 -5.99 -8.38
N VAL A 220 -13.58 -4.92 -9.16
CA VAL A 220 -13.72 -3.57 -8.62
C VAL A 220 -14.96 -3.48 -7.74
N ARG A 221 -16.12 -3.96 -8.23
CA ARG A 221 -17.38 -3.98 -7.47
C ARG A 221 -17.28 -4.86 -6.20
N PHE A 222 -16.56 -5.97 -6.26
CA PHE A 222 -16.29 -6.78 -5.07
C PHE A 222 -15.50 -5.99 -4.02
N ALA A 223 -14.46 -5.28 -4.45
CA ALA A 223 -13.63 -4.48 -3.55
C ALA A 223 -14.40 -3.30 -2.91
N THR A 224 -15.36 -2.68 -3.64
CA THR A 224 -16.22 -1.62 -3.07
C THR A 224 -17.08 -2.10 -1.92
N ASN A 225 -17.41 -3.40 -1.85
CA ASN A 225 -18.20 -4.01 -0.78
C ASN A 225 -17.36 -4.36 0.47
N LEU A 226 -16.07 -4.02 0.50
CA LEU A 226 -15.18 -4.26 1.63
C LEU A 226 -14.88 -2.93 2.37
N PRO A 227 -15.70 -2.53 3.36
CA PRO A 227 -15.65 -1.19 3.95
C PRO A 227 -14.31 -0.87 4.64
N LYS A 228 -13.58 -1.88 5.13
CA LYS A 228 -12.26 -1.71 5.74
C LYS A 228 -11.13 -1.60 4.70
N VAL A 229 -11.31 -2.21 3.53
CA VAL A 229 -10.30 -2.32 2.47
C VAL A 229 -10.43 -1.21 1.44
N TRP A 230 -11.66 -0.85 1.06
CA TRP A 230 -11.93 0.12 0.01
C TRP A 230 -11.23 1.48 0.19
N PRO A 231 -11.27 2.12 1.38
CA PRO A 231 -10.53 3.37 1.58
C PRO A 231 -9.01 3.22 1.42
N ALA A 232 -8.47 2.06 1.81
CA ALA A 232 -7.04 1.78 1.63
C ALA A 232 -6.68 1.64 0.15
N LEU A 233 -7.52 0.98 -0.67
CA LEU A 233 -7.33 0.87 -2.11
C LEU A 233 -7.30 2.25 -2.78
N LEU A 234 -8.28 3.12 -2.47
CA LEU A 234 -8.31 4.48 -3.00
C LEU A 234 -7.09 5.30 -2.56
N GLY A 235 -6.65 5.14 -1.32
CA GLY A 235 -5.44 5.79 -0.82
C GLY A 235 -4.18 5.31 -1.56
N ILE A 236 -4.04 4.01 -1.80
CA ILE A 236 -2.93 3.43 -2.58
C ILE A 236 -2.96 3.96 -4.02
N SER A 237 -4.14 4.02 -4.63
CA SER A 237 -4.27 4.55 -6.00
C SER A 237 -3.92 6.04 -6.07
N TRP A 238 -4.24 6.80 -5.03
CA TRP A 238 -3.78 8.19 -4.90
C TRP A 238 -2.24 8.30 -4.82
N LEU A 239 -1.58 7.39 -4.08
CA LEU A 239 -0.12 7.30 -4.10
C LEU A 239 0.44 7.14 -5.52
N TRP A 240 -0.14 6.22 -6.31
CA TRP A 240 0.31 5.97 -7.68
C TRP A 240 0.05 7.16 -8.61
N PHE A 241 -1.05 7.89 -8.40
CA PHE A 241 -1.30 9.15 -9.08
C PHE A 241 -0.19 10.19 -8.78
N VAL A 242 0.10 10.42 -7.49
CA VAL A 242 1.15 11.36 -7.06
C VAL A 242 2.51 10.92 -7.59
N GLY A 243 2.88 9.65 -7.39
CA GLY A 243 4.17 9.10 -7.84
C GLY A 243 4.35 9.24 -9.35
N ALA A 244 3.36 8.83 -10.16
CA ALA A 244 3.41 8.95 -11.61
C ALA A 244 3.54 10.41 -12.04
N THR A 245 2.77 11.34 -11.43
CA THR A 245 2.86 12.77 -11.73
C THR A 245 4.27 13.30 -11.46
N TYR A 246 4.83 13.05 -10.28
CA TYR A 246 6.15 13.59 -9.92
C TYR A 246 7.26 13.01 -10.81
N LEU A 247 7.28 11.68 -10.98
CA LEU A 247 8.33 11.02 -11.77
C LEU A 247 8.35 11.46 -13.23
N THR A 248 7.18 11.71 -13.83
CA THR A 248 7.09 12.18 -15.22
C THR A 248 7.46 13.64 -15.39
N GLN A 249 7.30 14.48 -14.36
CA GLN A 249 7.60 15.90 -14.42
C GLN A 249 9.05 16.28 -14.10
N PHE A 250 9.84 15.40 -13.49
CA PHE A 250 11.24 15.71 -13.13
C PHE A 250 12.13 16.06 -14.34
N PRO A 251 12.07 15.36 -15.49
CA PRO A 251 12.82 15.77 -16.68
C PRO A 251 12.40 17.15 -17.19
N LEU A 252 11.10 17.46 -17.18
CA LEU A 252 10.58 18.75 -17.60
C LEU A 252 11.04 19.86 -16.64
N LEU A 253 10.94 19.65 -15.33
CA LEU A 253 11.42 20.58 -14.30
C LEU A 253 12.90 20.87 -14.47
N SER A 254 13.71 19.81 -14.63
CA SER A 254 15.16 19.92 -14.84
C SER A 254 15.48 20.77 -16.07
N LYS A 255 14.80 20.52 -17.19
CA LYS A 255 15.05 21.22 -18.44
C LYS A 255 14.54 22.67 -18.43
N THR A 256 13.31 22.91 -17.96
CA THR A 256 12.61 24.20 -18.21
C THR A 256 12.83 25.22 -17.11
N LEU A 257 12.72 24.85 -15.83
CA LEU A 257 12.85 25.77 -14.70
C LEU A 257 14.27 25.80 -14.14
N LEU A 258 14.89 24.62 -13.95
CA LEU A 258 16.23 24.55 -13.39
C LEU A 258 17.32 24.83 -14.44
N ASN A 259 17.01 24.82 -15.73
CA ASN A 259 17.97 24.88 -16.84
C ASN A 259 19.16 23.96 -16.60
N ALA A 260 18.90 22.66 -16.33
CA ALA A 260 19.91 21.71 -15.90
C ALA A 260 20.02 20.53 -16.85
N SER A 261 21.16 19.85 -16.78
CA SER A 261 21.47 18.66 -17.57
C SER A 261 20.53 17.49 -17.21
N PRO A 262 20.35 16.49 -18.09
CA PRO A 262 19.56 15.28 -17.80
C PRO A 262 19.98 14.53 -16.53
N GLY A 263 21.27 14.64 -16.15
CA GLY A 263 21.79 14.08 -14.91
C GLY A 263 21.11 14.63 -13.66
N VAL A 264 20.66 15.90 -13.67
CA VAL A 264 19.93 16.50 -12.55
C VAL A 264 18.53 15.86 -12.42
N ALA A 265 17.85 15.56 -13.52
CA ALA A 265 16.59 14.81 -13.48
C ALA A 265 16.78 13.44 -12.80
N THR A 266 17.88 12.76 -13.10
CA THR A 266 18.24 11.48 -12.44
C THR A 266 18.51 11.67 -10.96
N VAL A 267 19.17 12.76 -10.54
CA VAL A 267 19.37 13.11 -9.13
C VAL A 267 18.02 13.31 -8.41
N LEU A 268 17.08 14.02 -9.03
CA LEU A 268 15.73 14.23 -8.46
C LEU A 268 14.96 12.90 -8.31
N LEU A 269 15.04 12.02 -9.31
CA LEU A 269 14.45 10.67 -9.25
C LEU A 269 15.06 9.84 -8.13
N PHE A 270 16.40 9.86 -8.01
CA PHE A 270 17.12 9.16 -6.96
C PHE A 270 16.73 9.69 -5.57
N ALA A 271 16.72 10.99 -5.39
CA ALA A 271 16.35 11.65 -4.15
C ALA A 271 14.93 11.32 -3.72
N PHE A 272 13.99 11.31 -4.66
CA PHE A 272 12.60 10.93 -4.40
C PHE A 272 12.50 9.46 -3.97
N THR A 273 13.23 8.56 -4.62
CA THR A 273 13.27 7.13 -4.27
C THR A 273 13.85 6.89 -2.88
N VAL A 274 14.96 7.57 -2.57
CA VAL A 274 15.60 7.50 -1.24
C VAL A 274 14.67 8.03 -0.15
N GLY A 275 14.02 9.16 -0.39
CA GLY A 275 13.07 9.73 0.56
C GLY A 275 11.88 8.81 0.83
N LEU A 276 11.34 8.15 -0.21
CA LEU A 276 10.28 7.15 -0.07
C LEU A 276 10.75 5.98 0.81
N GLY A 277 11.96 5.48 0.59
CA GLY A 277 12.56 4.44 1.43
C GLY A 277 12.70 4.87 2.89
N ILE A 278 13.22 6.08 3.13
CA ILE A 278 13.30 6.67 4.48
C ILE A 278 11.92 6.75 5.12
N GLY A 279 10.91 7.25 4.39
CA GLY A 279 9.53 7.34 4.87
C GLY A 279 8.94 5.98 5.24
N ALA A 280 9.19 4.96 4.44
CA ALA A 280 8.75 3.58 4.71
C ALA A 280 9.40 3.01 5.98
N PHE A 281 10.70 3.22 6.20
CA PHE A 281 11.39 2.80 7.43
C PHE A 281 10.95 3.60 8.66
N LEU A 282 10.70 4.91 8.52
CA LEU A 282 10.12 5.72 9.59
C LEU A 282 8.70 5.23 9.95
N CYS A 283 7.92 4.82 8.96
CA CYS A 283 6.62 4.21 9.18
C CYS A 283 6.74 2.96 10.05
N GLU A 284 7.65 2.05 9.74
CA GLU A 284 7.89 0.85 10.55
C GLU A 284 8.28 1.20 11.99
N LYS A 285 9.23 2.13 12.17
CA LYS A 285 9.70 2.58 13.47
C LYS A 285 8.57 3.20 14.32
N TRP A 286 7.76 4.08 13.72
CA TRP A 286 6.69 4.79 14.43
C TRP A 286 5.42 3.95 14.59
N SER A 287 5.15 3.01 13.68
CA SER A 287 4.04 2.07 13.78
C SER A 287 4.23 1.05 14.91
N ARG A 288 5.48 0.87 15.39
CA ARG A 288 5.80 -0.08 16.46
C ARG A 288 5.33 -1.50 16.16
N LYS A 289 5.57 -1.95 14.93
CA LYS A 289 5.16 -3.26 14.42
C LYS A 289 3.64 -3.50 14.41
N ARG A 290 2.85 -2.43 14.25
CA ARG A 290 1.38 -2.48 14.12
C ARG A 290 0.96 -1.78 12.86
N ILE A 291 -0.26 -2.08 12.39
CA ILE A 291 -0.90 -1.31 11.33
C ILE A 291 -1.39 0.02 11.93
N GLU A 292 -0.64 1.10 11.71
CA GLU A 292 -0.90 2.40 12.33
C GLU A 292 -1.45 3.39 11.30
N MET A 293 -2.77 3.39 11.14
CA MET A 293 -3.46 4.25 10.17
C MET A 293 -3.30 5.75 10.45
N GLY A 294 -2.94 6.15 11.67
CA GLY A 294 -2.64 7.55 11.99
C GLY A 294 -1.48 8.13 11.18
N LEU A 295 -0.52 7.28 10.77
CA LEU A 295 0.63 7.68 9.93
C LEU A 295 0.21 8.11 8.51
N VAL A 296 -0.94 7.67 8.01
CA VAL A 296 -1.52 8.13 6.73
C VAL A 296 -1.74 9.64 6.76
N LEU A 297 -2.34 10.17 7.84
CA LEU A 297 -2.54 11.62 7.99
C LEU A 297 -1.22 12.36 8.18
N CYS A 298 -0.28 11.78 8.93
CA CYS A 298 1.05 12.36 9.11
C CYS A 298 1.77 12.49 7.76
N GLY A 299 1.74 11.45 6.92
CA GLY A 299 2.31 11.46 5.58
C GLY A 299 1.69 12.55 4.70
N LEU A 300 0.35 12.66 4.68
CA LEU A 300 -0.35 13.71 3.93
C LEU A 300 0.03 15.12 4.41
N VAL A 301 0.11 15.35 5.73
CA VAL A 301 0.52 16.65 6.27
C VAL A 301 1.94 16.99 5.84
N VAL A 302 2.88 16.04 5.91
CA VAL A 302 4.26 16.25 5.42
C VAL A 302 4.27 16.61 3.95
N MET A 303 3.52 15.86 3.10
CA MET A 303 3.42 16.14 1.65
C MET A 303 2.84 17.54 1.38
N ILE A 304 1.81 17.95 2.13
CA ILE A 304 1.18 19.26 1.97
C ILE A 304 2.14 20.37 2.38
N VAL A 305 2.72 20.29 3.56
CA VAL A 305 3.63 21.33 4.08
C VAL A 305 4.84 21.49 3.16
N ALA A 306 5.48 20.37 2.79
CA ALA A 306 6.62 20.40 1.88
C ALA A 306 6.23 20.86 0.46
N GLY A 307 5.02 20.48 -0.03
CA GLY A 307 4.50 20.92 -1.32
C GLY A 307 4.20 22.44 -1.37
N VAL A 308 3.66 22.99 -0.28
CA VAL A 308 3.47 24.45 -0.16
C VAL A 308 4.82 25.18 -0.13
N MET A 309 5.78 24.68 0.65
CA MET A 309 7.13 25.24 0.65
C MET A 309 7.80 25.15 -0.72
N LEU A 310 7.62 24.00 -1.41
CA LEU A 310 8.13 23.81 -2.76
C LEU A 310 7.55 24.84 -3.76
N HIS A 311 6.25 25.14 -3.66
CA HIS A 311 5.63 26.15 -4.49
C HIS A 311 6.34 27.52 -4.34
N PHE A 312 6.57 27.99 -3.11
CA PHE A 312 7.26 29.26 -2.87
C PHE A 312 8.71 29.24 -3.32
N VAL A 313 9.44 28.13 -3.10
CA VAL A 313 10.82 27.99 -3.56
C VAL A 313 10.91 28.01 -5.08
N LEU A 314 10.02 27.28 -5.79
CA LEU A 314 10.01 27.27 -7.26
C LEU A 314 9.52 28.60 -7.86
N HIS A 315 8.60 29.29 -7.18
CA HIS A 315 8.14 30.63 -7.61
C HIS A 315 9.23 31.69 -7.50
N ALA A 316 10.03 31.63 -6.45
CA ALA A 316 11.15 32.53 -6.24
C ALA A 316 12.44 32.10 -6.98
N TYR A 317 12.41 30.94 -7.64
CA TYR A 317 13.59 30.36 -8.28
C TYR A 317 14.01 31.19 -9.49
N GLN A 318 15.27 31.63 -9.50
CA GLN A 318 15.87 32.32 -10.63
C GLN A 318 16.59 31.30 -11.52
N THR A 319 16.09 31.13 -12.74
CA THR A 319 16.68 30.22 -13.71
C THR A 319 18.08 30.70 -14.09
N SER A 320 19.08 29.83 -13.96
CA SER A 320 20.45 30.13 -14.38
C SER A 320 20.51 30.36 -15.89
N PRO A 321 21.25 31.38 -16.37
CA PRO A 321 21.45 31.59 -17.80
C PRO A 321 22.18 30.41 -18.45
N ASP A 322 23.16 29.84 -17.76
CA ASP A 322 23.93 28.67 -18.22
C ASP A 322 23.31 27.36 -17.78
N GLN A 323 23.45 26.33 -18.60
CA GLN A 323 23.00 24.99 -18.28
C GLN A 323 23.77 24.42 -17.08
N GLN A 324 23.08 24.10 -16.02
CA GLN A 324 23.67 23.57 -14.79
C GLN A 324 24.07 22.11 -14.97
N THR A 325 25.33 21.81 -14.75
CA THR A 325 25.80 20.42 -14.55
C THR A 325 25.39 19.90 -13.18
N VAL A 326 25.49 18.60 -12.96
CA VAL A 326 25.22 17.98 -11.63
C VAL A 326 26.08 18.61 -10.52
N ALA A 327 27.35 18.90 -10.80
CA ALA A 327 28.27 19.52 -9.83
C ALA A 327 27.80 20.95 -9.47
N VAL A 328 27.46 21.77 -10.45
CA VAL A 328 26.92 23.13 -10.25
C VAL A 328 25.58 23.09 -9.52
N PHE A 329 24.73 22.11 -9.83
CA PHE A 329 23.46 21.92 -9.12
C PHE A 329 23.65 21.76 -7.62
N PHE A 330 24.61 20.94 -7.18
CA PHE A 330 24.89 20.72 -5.75
C PHE A 330 25.59 21.91 -5.06
N SER A 331 26.18 22.84 -5.79
CA SER A 331 26.82 24.03 -5.21
C SER A 331 25.86 25.17 -4.84
N GLN A 332 24.62 25.12 -5.32
CA GLN A 332 23.65 26.20 -5.14
C GLN A 332 22.62 25.85 -4.04
N ALA A 333 22.46 26.72 -3.03
CA ALA A 333 21.53 26.52 -1.93
C ALA A 333 20.06 26.41 -2.36
N SER A 334 19.65 27.15 -3.42
CA SER A 334 18.30 27.09 -3.99
C SER A 334 17.99 25.68 -4.54
N ASN A 335 18.94 25.06 -5.20
CA ASN A 335 18.81 23.70 -5.74
C ASN A 335 18.74 22.67 -4.64
N LEU A 336 19.56 22.82 -3.58
CA LEU A 336 19.52 21.93 -2.41
C LEU A 336 18.19 22.08 -1.66
N ALA A 337 17.58 23.27 -1.61
CA ALA A 337 16.25 23.45 -1.04
C ALA A 337 15.17 22.69 -1.87
N VAL A 338 15.20 22.78 -3.20
CA VAL A 338 14.32 22.02 -4.10
C VAL A 338 14.50 20.52 -3.88
N LEU A 339 15.74 20.04 -3.85
CA LEU A 339 16.07 18.63 -3.64
C LEU A 339 15.56 18.14 -2.27
N GLY A 340 15.83 18.90 -1.21
CA GLY A 340 15.40 18.59 0.16
C GLY A 340 13.88 18.52 0.29
N LEU A 341 13.16 19.41 -0.39
CA LEU A 341 11.68 19.40 -0.39
C LEU A 341 11.12 18.20 -1.14
N PHE A 342 11.72 17.76 -2.26
CA PHE A 342 11.31 16.52 -2.91
C PHE A 342 11.59 15.28 -2.06
N ILE A 343 12.71 15.25 -1.33
CA ILE A 343 12.98 14.19 -0.34
C ILE A 343 11.90 14.22 0.76
N LEU A 344 11.55 15.37 1.28
CA LEU A 344 10.55 15.50 2.34
C LEU A 344 9.16 15.07 1.86
N ILE A 345 8.76 15.47 0.66
CA ILE A 345 7.51 15.01 0.03
C ILE A 345 7.51 13.49 -0.07
N SER A 346 8.58 12.89 -0.57
CA SER A 346 8.66 11.44 -0.75
C SER A 346 8.73 10.66 0.57
N ILE A 347 9.31 11.23 1.64
CA ILE A 347 9.17 10.71 3.00
C ILE A 347 7.68 10.66 3.40
N GLY A 348 6.93 11.74 3.14
CA GLY A 348 5.48 11.78 3.34
C GLY A 348 4.76 10.69 2.58
N VAL A 349 5.14 10.44 1.32
CA VAL A 349 4.60 9.37 0.46
C VAL A 349 4.84 7.99 1.10
N GLY A 350 6.04 7.72 1.62
CA GLY A 350 6.37 6.47 2.30
C GLY A 350 5.56 6.26 3.59
N LEU A 351 5.43 7.31 4.42
CA LEU A 351 4.59 7.27 5.63
C LEU A 351 3.11 7.01 5.31
N TYR A 352 2.62 7.57 4.21
CA TYR A 352 1.25 7.43 3.75
C TYR A 352 0.93 6.03 3.23
N SER A 353 1.81 5.46 2.40
CA SER A 353 1.52 4.25 1.62
C SER A 353 1.58 2.97 2.42
N VAL A 354 2.59 2.81 3.28
CA VAL A 354 2.89 1.55 3.97
C VAL A 354 1.73 1.05 4.85
N PRO A 355 1.07 1.90 5.67
CA PRO A 355 -0.07 1.45 6.47
C PRO A 355 -1.27 1.03 5.61
N LEU A 356 -1.45 1.66 4.44
CA LEU A 356 -2.55 1.35 3.52
C LEU A 356 -2.36 -0.03 2.89
N TYR A 357 -1.16 -0.36 2.39
CA TYR A 357 -0.85 -1.70 1.89
C TYR A 357 -1.01 -2.77 2.99
N ALA A 358 -0.51 -2.50 4.20
CA ALA A 358 -0.66 -3.41 5.33
C ALA A 358 -2.14 -3.61 5.69
N THR A 359 -2.96 -2.55 5.66
CA THR A 359 -4.41 -2.62 5.90
C THR A 359 -5.11 -3.44 4.83
N MET A 360 -4.84 -3.15 3.55
CA MET A 360 -5.40 -3.93 2.44
C MET A 360 -5.12 -5.42 2.61
N GLN A 361 -3.88 -5.79 2.92
CA GLN A 361 -3.46 -7.18 3.05
C GLN A 361 -4.04 -7.87 4.28
N ALA A 362 -4.09 -7.18 5.42
CA ALA A 362 -4.58 -7.74 6.68
C ALA A 362 -6.10 -7.95 6.69
N PHE A 363 -6.86 -7.04 6.05
CA PHE A 363 -8.32 -7.08 6.07
C PHE A 363 -8.95 -7.62 4.77
N ALA A 364 -8.16 -7.97 3.78
CA ALA A 364 -8.66 -8.69 2.60
C ALA A 364 -9.01 -10.14 2.98
N PRO A 365 -10.21 -10.65 2.60
CA PRO A 365 -10.61 -12.02 2.88
C PRO A 365 -9.59 -13.02 2.32
N ARG A 366 -9.20 -14.04 3.10
CA ARG A 366 -8.16 -15.01 2.70
C ARG A 366 -8.45 -15.68 1.37
N GLU A 367 -9.71 -16.05 1.15
CA GLU A 367 -10.17 -16.77 -0.05
C GLU A 367 -10.13 -15.91 -1.34
N SER A 368 -10.15 -14.57 -1.20
CA SER A 368 -10.22 -13.64 -2.34
C SER A 368 -9.18 -12.52 -2.27
N ARG A 369 -8.11 -12.72 -1.51
CA ARG A 369 -7.07 -11.70 -1.29
C ARG A 369 -6.39 -11.28 -2.60
N SER A 370 -6.08 -12.24 -3.47
CA SER A 370 -5.50 -11.96 -4.78
C SER A 370 -6.44 -11.14 -5.67
N ARG A 371 -7.76 -11.32 -5.53
CA ARG A 371 -8.77 -10.52 -6.24
C ARG A 371 -8.81 -9.08 -5.75
N VAL A 372 -8.65 -8.86 -4.45
CA VAL A 372 -8.54 -7.51 -3.87
C VAL A 372 -7.30 -6.80 -4.40
N VAL A 373 -6.16 -7.50 -4.44
CA VAL A 373 -4.92 -6.96 -5.01
C VAL A 373 -5.06 -6.68 -6.50
N SER A 374 -5.76 -7.55 -7.23
CA SER A 374 -6.09 -7.33 -8.64
C SER A 374 -6.91 -6.06 -8.83
N ALA A 375 -7.96 -5.85 -8.03
CA ALA A 375 -8.75 -4.62 -8.05
C ALA A 375 -7.87 -3.38 -7.74
N ASN A 376 -6.96 -3.49 -6.78
CA ASN A 376 -5.99 -2.43 -6.48
C ASN A 376 -5.13 -2.09 -7.70
N ASN A 377 -4.58 -3.09 -8.39
CA ASN A 377 -3.76 -2.86 -9.59
C ASN A 377 -4.55 -2.18 -10.72
N ILE A 378 -5.80 -2.59 -10.92
CA ILE A 378 -6.70 -1.97 -11.92
C ILE A 378 -6.93 -0.49 -11.60
N ILE A 379 -7.27 -0.18 -10.34
CA ILE A 379 -7.56 1.18 -9.91
C ILE A 379 -6.29 2.04 -9.96
N ASN A 380 -5.14 1.49 -9.54
CA ASN A 380 -3.84 2.17 -9.63
C ASN A 380 -3.50 2.54 -11.07
N SER A 381 -3.65 1.60 -12.00
CA SER A 381 -3.38 1.84 -13.42
C SER A 381 -4.31 2.92 -13.99
N PHE A 382 -5.59 2.92 -13.60
CA PHE A 382 -6.52 3.99 -13.95
C PHE A 382 -6.06 5.35 -13.42
N PHE A 383 -5.67 5.43 -12.14
CA PHE A 383 -5.17 6.67 -11.54
C PHE A 383 -3.88 7.17 -12.21
N MET A 384 -2.98 6.26 -12.63
CA MET A 384 -1.77 6.62 -13.39
C MET A 384 -2.12 7.23 -14.76
N VAL A 385 -3.10 6.68 -15.46
CA VAL A 385 -3.58 7.26 -16.75
C VAL A 385 -4.21 8.64 -16.51
N VAL A 386 -5.05 8.76 -15.49
CA VAL A 386 -5.66 10.04 -15.09
C VAL A 386 -4.60 11.07 -14.72
N SER A 387 -3.51 10.66 -14.04
CA SER A 387 -2.42 11.56 -13.66
C SER A 387 -1.71 12.18 -14.88
N ALA A 388 -1.55 11.42 -15.97
CA ALA A 388 -0.97 11.93 -17.20
C ALA A 388 -1.88 12.98 -17.87
N GLY A 389 -3.18 12.68 -17.98
CA GLY A 389 -4.17 13.64 -18.49
C GLY A 389 -4.25 14.91 -17.65
N PHE A 390 -4.23 14.74 -16.31
CA PHE A 390 -4.18 15.86 -15.36
C PHE A 390 -2.95 16.76 -15.56
N ALA A 391 -1.75 16.16 -15.66
CA ALA A 391 -0.53 16.93 -15.87
C ALA A 391 -0.57 17.71 -17.19
N ILE A 392 -1.04 17.06 -18.28
CA ILE A 392 -1.23 17.73 -19.58
C ILE A 392 -2.20 18.91 -19.46
N ALA A 393 -3.34 18.72 -18.81
CA ALA A 393 -4.35 19.76 -18.64
C ALA A 393 -3.79 20.99 -17.88
N ILE A 394 -3.06 20.76 -16.79
CA ILE A 394 -2.41 21.84 -16.01
C ILE A 394 -1.32 22.55 -16.85
N LEU A 395 -0.48 21.79 -17.56
CA LEU A 395 0.57 22.38 -18.38
C LEU A 395 -0.02 23.24 -19.51
N LEU A 396 -1.10 22.81 -20.16
CA LEU A 396 -1.80 23.61 -21.19
C LEU A 396 -2.41 24.88 -20.58
N ALA A 397 -3.10 24.76 -19.44
CA ALA A 397 -3.73 25.90 -18.77
C ALA A 397 -2.70 26.93 -18.27
N MET A 398 -1.52 26.45 -17.79
CA MET A 398 -0.47 27.28 -17.20
C MET A 398 0.70 27.55 -18.13
N LYS A 399 0.46 27.50 -19.46
CA LYS A 399 1.45 27.85 -20.50
C LYS A 399 2.79 27.13 -20.35
N GLY A 400 2.76 25.84 -20.01
CA GLY A 400 3.95 24.99 -19.85
C GLY A 400 4.70 25.11 -18.51
N GLN A 401 4.23 25.92 -17.58
CA GLN A 401 4.91 26.10 -16.29
C GLN A 401 4.71 24.89 -15.38
N VAL A 402 5.72 24.03 -15.30
CA VAL A 402 5.69 22.74 -14.57
C VAL A 402 5.44 22.86 -13.07
N MET A 403 5.83 23.99 -12.45
CA MET A 403 5.60 24.22 -11.02
C MET A 403 4.13 24.12 -10.61
N TRP A 404 3.20 24.51 -11.50
CA TRP A 404 1.77 24.45 -11.23
C TRP A 404 1.23 23.01 -11.16
N VAL A 405 1.90 22.06 -11.81
CA VAL A 405 1.54 20.63 -11.66
C VAL A 405 1.78 20.18 -10.23
N PHE A 406 2.94 20.50 -9.64
CA PHE A 406 3.25 20.17 -8.24
C PHE A 406 2.33 20.91 -7.26
N THR A 407 2.04 22.17 -7.53
CA THR A 407 1.09 22.98 -6.75
C THR A 407 -0.30 22.39 -6.77
N ALA A 408 -0.81 22.01 -7.94
CA ALA A 408 -2.13 21.40 -8.08
C ALA A 408 -2.23 20.06 -7.33
N VAL A 409 -1.19 19.22 -7.39
CA VAL A 409 -1.12 17.98 -6.56
C VAL A 409 -1.17 18.32 -5.07
N THR A 410 -0.48 19.37 -4.64
CA THR A 410 -0.49 19.82 -3.23
C THR A 410 -1.89 20.27 -2.80
N VAL A 411 -2.61 21.01 -3.64
CA VAL A 411 -4.00 21.42 -3.39
C VAL A 411 -4.92 20.21 -3.30
N ILE A 412 -4.77 19.23 -4.21
CA ILE A 412 -5.58 18.01 -4.14
C ILE A 412 -5.24 17.18 -2.89
N ASN A 413 -3.98 17.18 -2.42
CA ASN A 413 -3.64 16.55 -1.15
C ASN A 413 -4.41 17.15 0.05
N LEU A 414 -4.73 18.46 0.04
CA LEU A 414 -5.63 19.06 1.04
C LEU A 414 -7.04 18.48 0.96
N VAL A 415 -7.57 18.28 -0.24
CA VAL A 415 -8.87 17.63 -0.44
C VAL A 415 -8.84 16.19 0.05
N VAL A 416 -7.79 15.44 -0.27
CA VAL A 416 -7.62 14.06 0.19
C VAL A 416 -7.51 14.00 1.71
N LEU A 417 -6.78 14.93 2.34
CA LEU A 417 -6.69 15.05 3.80
C LEU A 417 -8.09 15.31 4.40
N ALA A 418 -8.85 16.25 3.84
CA ALA A 418 -10.21 16.54 4.30
C ALA A 418 -11.13 15.31 4.17
N LEU A 419 -11.05 14.57 3.07
CA LEU A 419 -11.81 13.34 2.88
C LEU A 419 -11.45 12.28 3.95
N TRP A 420 -10.16 12.08 4.25
CA TRP A 420 -9.75 11.18 5.33
C TRP A 420 -10.28 11.63 6.70
N VAL A 421 -10.19 12.91 7.02
CA VAL A 421 -10.68 13.45 8.30
C VAL A 421 -12.20 13.29 8.45
N ILE A 422 -12.96 13.53 7.37
CA ILE A 422 -14.43 13.49 7.40
C ILE A 422 -14.94 12.04 7.35
N LYS A 423 -14.39 11.21 6.48
CA LYS A 423 -14.88 9.86 6.23
C LYS A 423 -14.31 8.79 7.16
N GLN A 424 -13.15 9.07 7.80
CA GLN A 424 -12.43 8.12 8.65
C GLN A 424 -12.02 8.76 9.99
N PRO A 425 -12.99 9.13 10.86
CA PRO A 425 -12.68 9.80 12.14
C PRO A 425 -11.80 8.95 13.06
N TYR A 426 -11.84 7.62 12.90
CA TYR A 426 -10.93 6.70 13.57
C TYR A 426 -9.45 6.98 13.25
N VAL A 427 -9.11 7.27 12.00
CA VAL A 427 -7.73 7.57 11.58
C VAL A 427 -7.22 8.85 12.24
N VAL A 428 -8.12 9.85 12.43
CA VAL A 428 -7.80 11.08 13.16
C VAL A 428 -7.49 10.80 14.64
N LEU A 429 -8.30 9.94 15.26
CA LEU A 429 -8.06 9.51 16.63
C LEU A 429 -6.69 8.82 16.76
N ARG A 430 -6.37 7.92 15.83
CA ARG A 430 -5.06 7.23 15.78
C ARG A 430 -3.90 8.21 15.66
N ALA A 431 -3.99 9.19 14.76
CA ALA A 431 -2.96 10.21 14.60
C ALA A 431 -2.73 11.01 15.88
N ARG A 432 -3.82 11.39 16.58
CA ARG A 432 -3.71 12.10 17.87
C ARG A 432 -3.06 11.25 18.95
N LEU A 433 -3.38 9.95 19.00
CA LEU A 433 -2.81 9.03 19.99
C LEU A 433 -1.33 8.77 19.75
N LEU A 434 -0.89 8.73 18.50
CA LEU A 434 0.51 8.53 18.13
C LEU A 434 1.43 9.54 18.81
N PHE A 435 0.99 10.81 18.91
CA PHE A 435 1.79 11.91 19.49
C PHE A 435 1.57 12.10 20.99
N LYS A 436 0.41 11.70 21.53
CA LYS A 436 0.06 11.98 22.92
C LYS A 436 0.36 10.83 23.90
N VAL A 437 0.44 9.59 23.37
CA VAL A 437 0.59 8.41 24.22
C VAL A 437 2.01 7.87 24.13
N PRO A 438 2.78 7.86 25.25
CA PRO A 438 4.09 7.23 25.28
C PRO A 438 4.01 5.75 24.89
N SER A 439 5.05 5.26 24.24
CA SER A 439 5.10 3.88 23.68
C SER A 439 4.81 2.77 24.69
N LYS A 440 5.20 3.00 25.94
CA LYS A 440 5.03 2.03 27.03
C LYS A 440 3.56 1.72 27.38
N TYR A 441 2.62 2.61 27.00
CA TYR A 441 1.20 2.45 27.30
C TYR A 441 0.37 1.80 26.18
N LEU A 442 0.97 1.55 25.03
CA LEU A 442 0.26 0.93 23.90
C LEU A 442 0.61 -0.56 23.82
N PRO A 443 -0.33 -1.47 24.08
CA PRO A 443 -0.06 -2.90 24.09
C PRO A 443 0.30 -3.41 22.71
N ARG A 444 1.11 -4.45 22.67
CA ARG A 444 1.29 -5.31 21.52
C ARG A 444 0.11 -6.29 21.47
N ILE A 445 -0.65 -6.24 20.38
CA ILE A 445 -1.80 -7.14 20.21
C ILE A 445 -1.35 -8.28 19.32
N GLU A 446 -1.40 -9.48 19.83
CA GLU A 446 -1.17 -10.73 19.09
C GLU A 446 -2.49 -11.30 18.60
N ASN A 447 -2.44 -12.16 17.58
CA ASN A 447 -3.59 -12.87 17.01
C ASN A 447 -4.70 -11.97 16.44
N LEU A 448 -4.31 -10.89 15.73
CA LEU A 448 -5.25 -10.05 14.98
C LEU A 448 -6.08 -10.84 13.94
N ASP A 449 -5.61 -12.02 13.56
CA ASP A 449 -6.30 -12.93 12.63
C ASP A 449 -7.67 -13.40 13.18
N HIS A 450 -7.89 -13.32 14.49
CA HIS A 450 -9.17 -13.62 15.14
C HIS A 450 -10.20 -12.48 15.01
N LEU A 451 -9.78 -11.28 14.60
CA LEU A 451 -10.70 -10.21 14.23
C LEU A 451 -11.34 -10.61 12.90
N GLY A 452 -12.54 -11.14 12.94
CA GLY A 452 -13.21 -11.73 11.78
C GLY A 452 -13.13 -10.86 10.53
N GLU A 453 -12.90 -11.49 9.40
CA GLU A 453 -12.78 -10.88 8.07
C GLU A 453 -14.11 -10.23 7.63
N LYS A 454 -15.22 -10.81 8.06
CA LYS A 454 -16.59 -10.32 7.83
C LYS A 454 -17.33 -10.21 9.17
N GLY A 455 -18.21 -9.23 9.24
CA GLY A 455 -19.08 -9.01 10.40
C GLY A 455 -18.45 -8.15 11.50
N GLY A 456 -19.31 -7.73 12.41
CA GLY A 456 -18.90 -6.96 13.57
C GLY A 456 -18.30 -7.84 14.66
N ASN A 457 -17.38 -7.28 15.45
CA ASN A 457 -16.79 -7.98 16.57
C ASN A 457 -17.37 -7.45 17.89
N LEU A 458 -17.86 -8.36 18.74
CA LEU A 458 -18.12 -8.08 20.13
C LEU A 458 -16.88 -8.46 20.94
N ILE A 459 -16.23 -7.48 21.53
CA ILE A 459 -14.97 -7.65 22.25
C ILE A 459 -15.26 -7.52 23.75
N VAL A 460 -15.01 -8.59 24.49
CA VAL A 460 -15.18 -8.64 25.95
C VAL A 460 -13.81 -8.47 26.61
N PHE A 461 -13.70 -7.52 27.55
CA PHE A 461 -12.46 -7.30 28.27
C PHE A 461 -12.68 -7.31 29.80
N PRO A 462 -11.62 -7.52 30.59
CA PRO A 462 -11.75 -7.63 32.04
C PRO A 462 -12.38 -6.40 32.69
N THR A 463 -12.28 -5.66 33.44
CA THR A 463 -13.00 -4.51 34.00
C THR A 463 -12.39 -3.19 33.56
N LEU A 464 -13.21 -2.25 33.09
CA LEU A 464 -12.75 -0.92 32.61
C LEU A 464 -13.13 0.19 33.59
N LEU A 465 -12.30 0.45 34.53
CA LEU A 465 -12.49 1.59 35.42
C LEU A 465 -11.43 2.70 35.23
N HIS A 466 -10.49 2.53 34.30
CA HIS A 466 -9.37 3.47 34.14
C HIS A 466 -9.22 3.95 32.69
N GLU A 467 -8.94 5.26 32.51
CA GLU A 467 -8.59 5.90 31.23
C GLU A 467 -7.49 5.13 30.45
N ASN A 468 -6.56 4.50 31.16
CA ASN A 468 -5.49 3.67 30.59
C ASN A 468 -6.00 2.49 29.77
N TYR A 469 -7.15 1.91 30.06
CA TYR A 469 -7.73 0.81 29.28
C TYR A 469 -8.31 1.30 27.96
N LEU A 470 -8.94 2.48 27.93
CA LEU A 470 -9.38 3.11 26.67
C LEU A 470 -8.21 3.37 25.74
N LEU A 471 -7.07 3.81 26.28
CA LEU A 471 -5.84 4.01 25.52
C LEU A 471 -5.29 2.70 24.96
N ARG A 472 -5.39 1.61 25.73
CA ARG A 472 -4.98 0.27 25.29
C ARG A 472 -5.89 -0.26 24.19
N MET A 473 -7.21 -0.05 24.29
CA MET A 473 -8.16 -0.46 23.27
C MET A 473 -8.05 0.37 21.98
N ALA A 474 -7.69 1.64 22.09
CA ALA A 474 -7.32 2.46 20.94
C ALA A 474 -6.07 1.92 20.21
N GLY A 475 -5.34 0.95 20.76
CA GLY A 475 -4.28 0.18 20.11
C GLY A 475 -4.77 -0.79 19.04
N LEU A 476 -6.05 -1.19 19.04
CA LEU A 476 -6.63 -2.07 18.01
C LEU A 476 -6.76 -1.34 16.67
N PRO A 477 -6.43 -1.98 15.55
CA PRO A 477 -6.55 -1.39 14.21
C PRO A 477 -8.00 -1.43 13.69
N LEU A 478 -8.99 -1.12 14.56
CA LEU A 478 -10.41 -1.21 14.25
C LEU A 478 -11.15 0.06 14.68
N GLU A 479 -12.16 0.45 13.92
CA GLU A 479 -13.18 1.37 14.40
C GLU A 479 -14.05 0.64 15.42
N MET A 480 -14.00 1.08 16.67
CA MET A 480 -14.63 0.39 17.78
C MET A 480 -15.33 1.38 18.71
N THR A 481 -16.56 1.05 19.10
CA THR A 481 -17.27 1.75 20.17
C THR A 481 -17.09 0.98 21.47
N VAL A 482 -16.61 1.66 22.51
CA VAL A 482 -16.43 1.10 23.84
C VAL A 482 -17.64 1.43 24.70
N VAL A 483 -18.25 0.40 25.28
CA VAL A 483 -19.40 0.54 26.18
C VAL A 483 -18.92 0.30 27.62
N LEU A 484 -19.23 1.21 28.50
CA LEU A 484 -18.79 1.21 29.88
C LEU A 484 -19.98 1.10 30.82
N SER A 485 -19.83 0.25 31.86
CA SER A 485 -20.78 0.06 32.94
C SER A 485 -20.81 1.20 33.97
N GLY A 486 -19.99 2.23 33.80
CA GLY A 486 -19.87 3.36 34.70
C GLY A 486 -19.39 4.62 33.97
N ARG A 487 -19.35 5.74 34.69
CA ARG A 487 -18.83 7.01 34.19
C ARG A 487 -17.34 7.13 34.42
N LEU A 488 -16.59 7.37 33.37
CA LEU A 488 -15.18 7.79 33.48
C LEU A 488 -15.07 9.23 33.97
N LYS A 489 -14.03 9.52 34.72
CA LYS A 489 -13.69 10.91 35.07
C LYS A 489 -13.56 11.75 33.81
N PRO A 490 -14.23 12.94 33.74
CA PRO A 490 -14.15 13.79 32.56
C PRO A 490 -12.72 14.28 32.34
N SER A 491 -12.13 13.94 31.20
CA SER A 491 -10.90 14.50 30.69
C SER A 491 -11.15 15.04 29.28
N ARG A 492 -10.26 15.93 28.77
CA ARG A 492 -10.36 16.41 27.39
C ARG A 492 -10.34 15.25 26.38
N PHE A 493 -9.62 14.17 26.70
CA PHE A 493 -9.54 12.97 25.88
C PHE A 493 -10.85 12.18 25.90
N VAL A 494 -11.38 11.85 27.08
CA VAL A 494 -12.66 11.12 27.25
C VAL A 494 -13.82 11.91 26.63
N ASN A 495 -13.88 13.23 26.83
CA ASN A 495 -14.91 14.07 26.23
C ASN A 495 -14.82 14.09 24.68
N GLY A 496 -13.60 14.05 24.12
CA GLY A 496 -13.40 13.90 22.70
C GLY A 496 -13.93 12.56 22.16
N LEU A 497 -13.67 11.46 22.88
CA LEU A 497 -14.17 10.11 22.51
C LEU A 497 -15.70 10.05 22.58
N ARG A 498 -16.32 10.63 23.61
CA ARG A 498 -17.79 10.73 23.74
C ARG A 498 -18.41 11.49 22.58
N LYS A 499 -17.84 12.67 22.24
CA LYS A 499 -18.35 13.53 21.15
C LYS A 499 -18.38 12.82 19.79
N HIS A 500 -17.44 11.91 19.55
CA HIS A 500 -17.33 11.17 18.29
C HIS A 500 -17.94 9.77 18.33
N GLY A 501 -18.67 9.41 19.40
CA GLY A 501 -19.37 8.13 19.52
C GLY A 501 -18.47 6.90 19.75
N PHE A 502 -17.20 7.12 20.12
CA PHE A 502 -16.29 6.03 20.45
C PHE A 502 -16.46 5.47 21.87
N VAL A 503 -17.18 6.18 22.73
CA VAL A 503 -17.48 5.75 24.10
C VAL A 503 -18.96 6.00 24.39
N LEU A 504 -19.64 4.94 24.79
CA LEU A 504 -21.01 4.98 25.31
C LEU A 504 -20.95 4.57 26.80
N GLU A 505 -21.53 5.38 27.67
CA GLU A 505 -21.58 5.13 29.10
C GLU A 505 -23.02 4.86 29.53
N PHE A 506 -23.22 3.74 30.21
CA PHE A 506 -24.51 3.33 30.76
C PHE A 506 -24.40 3.32 32.29
N SER A 507 -24.92 4.33 32.95
CA SER A 507 -24.78 4.51 34.39
C SER A 507 -25.83 3.76 35.24
N LYS A 508 -26.87 3.20 34.57
CA LYS A 508 -28.00 2.55 35.27
C LYS A 508 -28.32 1.19 34.67
N LEU A 509 -27.33 0.32 34.68
CA LEU A 509 -27.46 -1.04 34.13
C LEU A 509 -28.50 -1.93 34.84
N SER A 510 -28.99 -1.52 36.00
CA SER A 510 -30.08 -2.20 36.72
C SER A 510 -31.47 -1.96 36.09
N GLU A 511 -31.61 -0.94 35.23
CA GLU A 511 -32.89 -0.63 34.58
C GLU A 511 -33.05 -1.48 33.31
N ILE A 512 -34.17 -2.19 33.17
CA ILE A 512 -34.49 -3.07 32.04
C ILE A 512 -34.48 -2.34 30.69
N ASP A 513 -34.91 -1.07 30.65
CA ASP A 513 -34.93 -0.28 29.44
C ASP A 513 -33.54 0.09 28.96
N THR A 514 -32.61 0.41 29.88
CA THR A 514 -31.22 0.67 29.59
C THR A 514 -30.53 -0.58 28.99
N GLN A 515 -30.85 -1.76 29.48
CA GLN A 515 -30.32 -3.02 28.96
C GLN A 515 -30.83 -3.32 27.54
N LYS A 516 -32.13 -3.05 27.27
CA LYS A 516 -32.71 -3.19 25.92
C LYS A 516 -32.08 -2.23 24.92
N GLU A 517 -31.80 -0.99 25.33
CA GLU A 517 -31.11 -0.01 24.50
C GLU A 517 -29.68 -0.45 24.17
N LEU A 518 -28.98 -1.01 25.16
CA LEU A 518 -27.64 -1.51 24.98
C LEU A 518 -27.61 -2.69 23.98
N ILE A 519 -28.52 -3.65 24.08
CA ILE A 519 -28.62 -4.77 23.14
C ILE A 519 -28.94 -4.26 21.73
N LYS A 520 -29.85 -3.28 21.60
CA LYS A 520 -30.12 -2.65 20.32
C LYS A 520 -28.88 -1.96 19.74
N ALA A 521 -28.11 -1.26 20.57
CA ALA A 521 -26.85 -0.64 20.17
C ALA A 521 -25.80 -1.68 19.71
N ILE A 522 -25.61 -2.77 20.45
CA ILE A 522 -24.75 -3.89 20.07
C ILE A 522 -25.17 -4.45 18.71
N ALA A 523 -26.44 -4.83 18.56
CA ALA A 523 -26.96 -5.38 17.31
C ALA A 523 -26.81 -4.41 16.14
N SER A 524 -27.08 -3.12 16.35
CA SER A 524 -26.91 -2.08 15.31
C SER A 524 -25.46 -1.90 14.87
N HIS A 525 -24.49 -1.97 15.79
CA HIS A 525 -23.06 -1.87 15.44
C HIS A 525 -22.61 -3.10 14.67
N ILE A 526 -22.98 -4.29 15.15
CA ILE A 526 -22.64 -5.56 14.50
C ILE A 526 -23.25 -5.64 13.09
N GLN A 527 -24.50 -5.22 12.90
CA GLN A 527 -25.16 -5.18 11.57
C GLN A 527 -24.45 -4.23 10.58
N ARG A 528 -23.74 -3.22 11.08
CA ARG A 528 -22.95 -2.28 10.27
C ARG A 528 -21.48 -2.69 10.13
N ASP A 529 -21.13 -3.94 10.41
CA ASP A 529 -19.77 -4.44 10.44
C ASP A 529 -18.81 -3.66 11.36
N LYS A 530 -19.36 -2.95 12.36
CA LYS A 530 -18.58 -2.21 13.36
C LYS A 530 -18.30 -3.09 14.57
N SER A 531 -17.14 -2.87 15.18
CA SER A 531 -16.77 -3.56 16.42
C SER A 531 -17.28 -2.77 17.63
N ILE A 532 -17.75 -3.50 18.65
CA ILE A 532 -18.16 -2.94 19.92
C ILE A 532 -17.45 -3.69 21.05
N ALA A 533 -17.01 -2.96 22.05
CA ALA A 533 -16.28 -3.52 23.17
C ALA A 533 -17.06 -3.29 24.47
N ILE A 534 -17.22 -4.33 25.28
CA ILE A 534 -17.93 -4.27 26.56
C ILE A 534 -17.10 -4.90 27.67
N ASP A 535 -17.29 -4.46 28.90
CA ASP A 535 -16.62 -5.07 30.05
C ASP A 535 -17.24 -6.43 30.42
N LYS A 536 -16.44 -7.29 31.04
CA LYS A 536 -16.84 -8.66 31.39
C LYS A 536 -18.05 -8.69 32.35
N PRO A 537 -18.15 -7.83 33.38
CA PRO A 537 -19.34 -7.77 34.23
C PRO A 537 -20.62 -7.48 33.46
N MET A 538 -20.57 -6.54 32.51
CA MET A 538 -21.71 -6.21 31.64
C MET A 538 -22.04 -7.37 30.70
N PHE A 539 -21.03 -8.00 30.11
CA PHE A 539 -21.22 -9.17 29.26
C PHE A 539 -21.93 -10.30 30.00
N GLU A 540 -21.48 -10.64 31.20
CA GLU A 540 -22.10 -11.70 32.01
C GLU A 540 -23.53 -11.37 32.45
N LEU A 541 -23.82 -10.10 32.75
CA LEU A 541 -25.17 -9.65 33.05
C LEU A 541 -26.10 -9.85 31.83
N LEU A 542 -25.71 -9.36 30.67
CA LEU A 542 -26.48 -9.46 29.44
C LEU A 542 -26.62 -10.92 28.96
N ARG A 543 -25.58 -11.73 29.19
CA ARG A 543 -25.59 -13.15 28.88
C ARG A 543 -26.65 -13.90 29.71
N LYS A 544 -26.71 -13.66 31.01
CA LYS A 544 -27.71 -14.28 31.87
C LYS A 544 -29.14 -13.87 31.58
N GLN A 545 -29.38 -12.60 31.28
CA GLN A 545 -30.70 -12.03 31.16
C GLN A 545 -31.27 -12.09 29.74
N TYR A 546 -30.42 -11.96 28.70
CA TYR A 546 -30.82 -11.84 27.30
C TYR A 546 -30.15 -12.88 26.38
N ARG A 547 -29.49 -13.88 26.94
CA ARG A 547 -28.79 -14.93 26.19
C ARG A 547 -27.89 -14.35 25.08
N LEU A 548 -27.04 -13.40 25.46
CA LEU A 548 -26.16 -12.70 24.50
C LEU A 548 -25.25 -13.63 23.71
N ASP A 549 -24.93 -14.81 24.28
CA ASP A 549 -24.20 -15.90 23.64
C ASP A 549 -24.96 -16.58 22.49
N GLU A 550 -26.30 -16.51 22.48
CA GLU A 550 -27.14 -17.01 21.38
C GLU A 550 -27.32 -15.97 20.26
N MET A 551 -26.98 -14.69 20.50
CA MET A 551 -27.10 -13.60 19.52
C MET A 551 -26.39 -13.88 18.18
N PRO A 552 -25.18 -14.49 18.13
CA PRO A 552 -24.55 -14.85 16.89
C PRO A 552 -25.42 -15.73 15.98
N GLY A 553 -26.08 -16.74 16.56
CA GLY A 553 -27.00 -17.63 15.84
C GLY A 553 -28.25 -16.92 15.32
N VAL A 554 -28.80 -15.99 16.10
CA VAL A 554 -29.96 -15.19 15.70
C VAL A 554 -29.61 -14.22 14.55
N LEU A 555 -28.45 -13.60 14.61
CA LEU A 555 -27.97 -12.68 13.58
C LEU A 555 -27.57 -13.45 12.30
N ALA A 556 -26.99 -14.64 12.43
CA ALA A 556 -26.66 -15.49 11.28
C ALA A 556 -27.87 -15.87 10.44
N LYS A 557 -29.05 -16.12 11.07
CA LYS A 557 -30.32 -16.35 10.36
C LYS A 557 -30.75 -15.13 9.52
N LYS A 558 -30.25 -13.94 9.83
CA LYS A 558 -30.47 -12.69 9.08
C LYS A 558 -29.30 -12.35 8.14
N GLY A 559 -28.38 -13.27 7.91
CA GLY A 559 -27.20 -13.05 7.07
C GLY A 559 -26.12 -12.14 7.68
N VAL A 560 -26.16 -11.91 8.99
CA VAL A 560 -25.22 -11.05 9.71
C VAL A 560 -24.26 -11.91 10.52
N VAL A 561 -22.96 -11.72 10.32
CA VAL A 561 -21.89 -12.42 11.05
C VAL A 561 -21.49 -11.63 12.29
N MET A 562 -21.45 -12.27 13.45
CA MET A 562 -20.98 -11.70 14.72
C MET A 562 -19.90 -12.58 15.32
N ASN A 563 -18.74 -11.99 15.59
CA ASN A 563 -17.63 -12.66 16.27
C ASN A 563 -17.59 -12.19 17.72
N VAL A 564 -17.51 -13.14 18.67
CA VAL A 564 -17.32 -12.85 20.09
C VAL A 564 -15.88 -13.17 20.48
N LEU A 565 -15.17 -12.18 20.97
CA LEU A 565 -13.74 -12.25 21.29
C LEU A 565 -13.53 -11.81 22.75
N GLU A 566 -12.69 -12.53 23.47
CA GLU A 566 -12.31 -12.18 24.84
C GLU A 566 -10.84 -11.77 24.90
N PHE A 567 -10.56 -10.64 25.54
CA PHE A 567 -9.19 -10.21 25.83
C PHE A 567 -8.67 -10.92 27.07
N MET A 568 -7.55 -11.61 26.93
CA MET A 568 -6.83 -12.20 28.05
C MET A 568 -5.55 -11.40 28.32
N GLU A 569 -5.33 -11.08 29.58
CA GLU A 569 -4.09 -10.44 30.04
C GLU A 569 -3.10 -11.55 30.43
N GLU A 570 -1.99 -11.65 29.71
CA GLU A 570 -0.92 -12.57 30.08
C GLU A 570 -0.09 -11.93 31.21
N LYS A 571 -0.19 -12.48 32.41
CA LYS A 571 0.70 -12.08 33.51
C LYS A 571 2.08 -12.65 33.22
N SER A 572 3.05 -11.80 32.93
CA SER A 572 4.45 -12.23 32.95
C SER A 572 4.85 -12.61 34.38
N GLN A 573 5.45 -13.79 34.54
CA GLN A 573 5.89 -14.35 35.82
C GLN A 573 7.15 -13.65 36.39
N GLU A 574 7.31 -12.37 36.33
CA GLU A 574 8.42 -11.66 36.97
C GLU A 574 7.91 -10.54 37.87
N ASN A 575 8.10 -10.81 39.17
CA ASN A 575 8.09 -9.94 40.35
C ASN A 575 7.46 -8.53 40.21
N PHE A 576 6.29 -8.42 40.78
CA PHE A 576 5.63 -7.16 41.14
C PHE A 576 6.33 -6.50 42.32
N GLU A 577 7.43 -5.80 42.09
CA GLU A 577 7.86 -4.69 42.94
C GLU A 577 8.40 -3.58 42.08
N SER A 578 7.81 -2.39 42.29
CA SER A 578 8.10 -1.08 41.68
C SER A 578 7.56 -0.81 40.26
N THR A 579 6.43 -0.10 40.21
CA THR A 579 6.05 1.01 39.26
C THR A 579 6.58 1.01 37.81
N ALA A 580 6.92 -0.10 37.21
CA ALA A 580 7.14 -0.23 35.77
C ALA A 580 6.00 -1.06 35.19
N ILE A 581 5.10 -0.40 34.47
CA ILE A 581 4.12 -1.10 33.62
C ILE A 581 4.93 -1.77 32.51
N SER A 582 5.33 -3.01 32.75
CA SER A 582 5.93 -3.86 31.73
C SER A 582 4.96 -4.04 30.57
N GLN A 583 5.47 -4.26 29.38
CA GLN A 583 4.71 -4.44 28.16
C GLN A 583 3.66 -5.56 28.37
N THR A 584 2.40 -5.18 28.59
CA THR A 584 1.30 -6.15 28.73
C THR A 584 0.98 -6.68 27.35
N ILE A 585 1.18 -7.98 27.14
CA ILE A 585 0.83 -8.67 25.90
C ILE A 585 -0.64 -9.07 26.02
N TRP A 586 -1.47 -8.57 25.11
CA TRP A 586 -2.88 -8.96 25.02
C TRP A 586 -3.04 -10.06 23.98
N ARG A 587 -3.68 -11.17 24.37
CA ARG A 587 -4.10 -12.23 23.45
C ARG A 587 -5.60 -12.13 23.20
N LEU A 588 -5.99 -12.24 21.92
CA LEU A 588 -7.37 -12.45 21.52
C LEU A 588 -7.63 -13.96 21.47
N ASN A 589 -8.39 -14.49 22.42
CA ASN A 589 -8.87 -15.87 22.35
C ASN A 589 -10.23 -15.90 21.67
N LYS A 590 -10.33 -16.71 20.62
CA LYS A 590 -11.60 -17.06 20.00
C LYS A 590 -12.31 -18.02 20.96
N ARG A 591 -13.35 -17.57 21.67
CA ARG A 591 -14.37 -18.51 22.12
C ARG A 591 -15.06 -19.03 20.87
N GLU A 592 -15.18 -20.33 20.74
CA GLU A 592 -15.72 -21.06 19.59
C GLU A 592 -16.78 -20.23 18.88
N ALA A 593 -16.51 -19.89 17.61
CA ALA A 593 -17.57 -19.44 16.76
C ALA A 593 -18.60 -20.57 16.82
N VAL A 594 -19.74 -20.29 17.44
CA VAL A 594 -20.89 -21.17 17.31
C VAL A 594 -21.22 -21.12 15.83
N THR A 595 -20.50 -21.90 15.05
CA THR A 595 -20.89 -22.24 13.71
C THR A 595 -22.20 -22.97 13.87
N ALA A 596 -23.29 -22.31 13.52
CA ALA A 596 -24.56 -22.97 13.24
C ALA A 596 -24.38 -23.82 11.96
N SER A 597 -23.46 -24.80 12.03
CA SER A 597 -23.34 -25.91 11.09
C SER A 597 -23.81 -27.16 11.84
N GLY A 598 -25.10 -27.30 11.95
CA GLY A 598 -25.71 -28.46 12.58
C GLY A 598 -27.18 -28.22 12.94
N VAL A 599 -28.00 -27.96 11.94
CA VAL A 599 -29.36 -28.52 11.71
C VAL A 599 -29.69 -28.27 10.24
#